data_3cd1cb135f0a7878ac2b4411f41e0285
#
_entry.id   3cd1cb135f0a7878ac2b4411f41e0285
#
_cell.length_a   1.000
_cell.length_b   1.000
_cell.length_c   1.000
_cell.angle_alpha   90.00
_cell.angle_beta   90.00
_cell.angle_gamma   90.00
#
_symmetry.space_group_name_H-M   'P 1'
#
loop_
_entity.id
_entity.type
_entity.pdbx_description
1 polymer ?
#
loop_
_entity_poly.entity_id
_entity_poly.type
_entity_poly.pdbx_seq_one_letter_code
_entity_poly.pdbx_strand_id
1 'polypeptide(L)'
;MAAKKDPRLERAGVEGFNKPKRTPGHPTKSHVVVAKSGDQVKTIRFGQQGVSGSPKKEGESKADKARRESFKARHASNIAKGKMSAAYWADKVKW
;
A
#
# COMPACT_ATOMS: atom_id res chain seq x y z
N MET A 1 2.72 -28.68 -14.59
CA MET A 1 2.14 -28.45 -13.27
C MET A 1 2.42 -27.01 -12.83
N ALA A 2 1.42 -26.30 -12.40
CA ALA A 2 1.61 -24.91 -11.93
C ALA A 2 2.48 -24.92 -10.67
N ALA A 3 3.40 -23.96 -10.57
CA ALA A 3 4.18 -23.78 -9.37
C ALA A 3 3.27 -23.48 -8.19
N LYS A 4 3.57 -24.03 -7.02
CA LYS A 4 2.82 -23.72 -5.82
C LYS A 4 3.01 -22.27 -5.47
N LYS A 5 1.94 -21.60 -5.11
CA LYS A 5 1.95 -20.25 -4.61
C LYS A 5 2.67 -20.23 -3.25
N ASP A 6 3.49 -19.19 -3.03
CA ASP A 6 4.16 -19.02 -1.75
C ASP A 6 3.12 -18.96 -0.63
N PRO A 7 3.31 -19.68 0.50
CA PRO A 7 2.35 -19.67 1.61
C PRO A 7 2.05 -18.27 2.15
N ARG A 8 3.00 -17.36 2.06
CA ARG A 8 2.77 -15.97 2.49
C ARG A 8 1.76 -15.25 1.60
N LEU A 9 1.77 -15.55 0.30
CA LEU A 9 0.79 -15.01 -0.64
C LEU A 9 -0.61 -15.56 -0.34
N GLU A 10 -0.71 -16.85 -0.06
CA GLU A 10 -1.98 -17.47 0.27
C GLU A 10 -2.57 -16.90 1.56
N ARG A 11 -1.75 -16.72 2.60
CA ARG A 11 -2.20 -16.17 3.87
C ARG A 11 -2.70 -14.74 3.73
N ALA A 12 -2.05 -13.95 2.89
CA ALA A 12 -2.46 -12.57 2.62
C ALA A 12 -3.62 -12.49 1.63
N GLY A 13 -3.89 -13.56 0.89
CA GLY A 13 -4.92 -13.57 -0.13
C GLY A 13 -4.58 -12.77 -1.38
N VAL A 14 -3.30 -12.59 -1.67
CA VAL A 14 -2.82 -11.84 -2.82
C VAL A 14 -2.35 -12.77 -3.94
N GLU A 15 -2.35 -12.26 -5.16
CA GLU A 15 -1.99 -13.05 -6.33
C GLU A 15 -0.49 -13.25 -6.49
N GLY A 16 0.32 -12.31 -6.00
CA GLY A 16 1.76 -12.36 -6.17
C GLY A 16 2.47 -11.31 -5.32
N PHE A 17 3.79 -11.29 -5.43
CA PHE A 17 4.60 -10.29 -4.74
C PHE A 17 4.42 -8.91 -5.36
N ASN A 18 4.48 -7.88 -4.52
CA ASN A 18 4.36 -6.48 -4.93
C ASN A 18 3.04 -6.17 -5.65
N LYS A 19 1.98 -6.89 -5.28
CA LYS A 19 0.63 -6.67 -5.82
C LYS A 19 -0.33 -6.35 -4.67
N PRO A 20 -0.55 -5.06 -4.36
CA PRO A 20 -1.44 -4.69 -3.28
C PRO A 20 -2.88 -5.08 -3.57
N LYS A 21 -3.58 -5.49 -2.52
CA LYS A 21 -4.97 -5.90 -2.60
C LYS A 21 -5.79 -5.20 -1.54
N ARG A 22 -7.00 -4.81 -1.91
CA ARG A 22 -7.96 -4.23 -0.98
C ARG A 22 -8.47 -5.29 0.00
N THR A 23 -8.55 -4.91 1.29
CA THR A 23 -9.03 -5.82 2.34
C THR A 23 -10.20 -5.19 3.10
N PRO A 24 -11.40 -5.13 2.48
CA PRO A 24 -12.54 -4.45 3.10
C PRO A 24 -13.01 -5.12 4.39
N GLY A 25 -12.74 -6.40 4.58
CA GLY A 25 -13.10 -7.12 5.80
C GLY A 25 -12.13 -6.95 6.96
N HIS A 26 -10.98 -6.29 6.75
CA HIS A 26 -10.03 -6.07 7.84
C HIS A 26 -10.52 -4.93 8.74
N PRO A 27 -10.44 -5.08 10.07
CA PRO A 27 -11.03 -4.09 10.99
C PRO A 27 -10.39 -2.70 10.93
N THR A 28 -9.10 -2.59 10.60
CA THR A 28 -8.40 -1.31 10.64
C THR A 28 -7.67 -0.94 9.36
N LYS A 29 -7.07 -1.91 8.67
CA LYS A 29 -6.25 -1.65 7.48
C LYS A 29 -7.03 -1.92 6.20
N SER A 30 -6.93 -0.99 5.24
CA SER A 30 -7.69 -1.09 4.00
C SER A 30 -7.03 -1.94 2.92
N HIS A 31 -5.73 -2.20 3.03
CA HIS A 31 -4.96 -2.91 2.01
C HIS A 31 -3.92 -3.84 2.61
N VAL A 32 -3.50 -4.82 1.82
CA VAL A 32 -2.39 -5.70 2.15
C VAL A 32 -1.53 -5.90 0.91
N VAL A 33 -0.24 -6.02 1.11
CA VAL A 33 0.71 -6.37 0.06
C VAL A 33 1.78 -7.28 0.64
N VAL A 34 2.22 -8.26 -0.14
CA VAL A 34 3.41 -9.04 0.19
C VAL A 34 4.55 -8.47 -0.66
N ALA A 35 5.36 -7.64 -0.02
CA ALA A 35 6.46 -6.97 -0.70
C ALA A 35 7.68 -7.86 -0.75
N LYS A 36 8.34 -7.88 -1.90
CA LYS A 36 9.59 -8.63 -2.09
C LYS A 36 10.65 -7.70 -2.68
N SER A 37 11.81 -7.69 -2.05
CA SER A 37 12.98 -6.95 -2.53
C SER A 37 14.20 -7.84 -2.38
N GLY A 38 14.73 -8.32 -3.52
CA GLY A 38 15.81 -9.32 -3.50
C GLY A 38 15.36 -10.58 -2.77
N ASP A 39 16.09 -10.97 -1.72
CA ASP A 39 15.75 -12.14 -0.91
C ASP A 39 14.82 -11.83 0.25
N GLN A 40 14.47 -10.56 0.46
CA GLN A 40 13.62 -10.16 1.56
C GLN A 40 12.15 -10.17 1.14
N VAL A 41 11.31 -10.72 2.02
CA VAL A 41 9.86 -10.75 1.81
C VAL A 41 9.19 -10.29 3.09
N LYS A 42 8.22 -9.38 2.95
CA LYS A 42 7.49 -8.84 4.09
C LYS A 42 6.02 -8.68 3.75
N THR A 43 5.14 -9.15 4.63
CA THR A 43 3.72 -8.88 4.52
C THR A 43 3.43 -7.53 5.17
N ILE A 44 2.90 -6.60 4.38
CA ILE A 44 2.64 -5.23 4.83
C ILE A 44 1.15 -4.95 4.70
N ARG A 45 0.54 -4.49 5.80
CA ARG A 45 -0.81 -3.95 5.77
C ARG A 45 -0.71 -2.43 5.87
N PHE A 46 -1.43 -1.74 5.02
CA PHE A 46 -1.34 -0.29 4.93
C PHE A 46 -2.70 0.34 4.67
N GLY A 47 -2.74 1.66 4.81
CA GLY A 47 -3.97 2.41 4.69
C GLY A 47 -4.84 2.25 5.93
N GLN A 48 -5.94 3.00 6.00
CA GLN A 48 -6.89 2.96 7.10
C GLN A 48 -8.29 2.77 6.53
N GLN A 49 -9.08 1.88 7.14
CA GLN A 49 -10.46 1.68 6.72
C GLN A 49 -11.25 2.97 6.89
N GLY A 50 -12.11 3.25 5.92
CA GLY A 50 -12.94 4.44 5.94
C GLY A 50 -12.22 5.73 5.55
N VAL A 51 -10.91 5.70 5.34
CA VAL A 51 -10.14 6.86 4.89
C VAL A 51 -9.84 6.72 3.41
N SER A 52 -10.39 7.62 2.60
CA SER A 52 -10.04 7.72 1.19
C SER A 52 -8.76 8.53 1.06
N GLY A 53 -7.85 8.08 0.21
CA GLY A 53 -6.68 8.85 -0.14
C GLY A 53 -7.03 10.01 -1.06
N SER A 54 -6.02 10.76 -1.47
CA SER A 54 -6.19 11.87 -2.42
C SER A 54 -5.21 11.69 -3.58
N PRO A 55 -5.42 10.70 -4.45
CA PRO A 55 -4.56 10.52 -5.62
C PRO A 55 -4.71 11.71 -6.57
N LYS A 56 -3.64 12.02 -7.28
CA LYS A 56 -3.65 13.12 -8.24
C LYS A 56 -4.70 12.87 -9.31
N LYS A 57 -5.53 13.87 -9.54
CA LYS A 57 -6.57 13.82 -10.57
C LYS A 57 -6.80 15.19 -11.16
N GLU A 58 -7.32 15.23 -12.37
CA GLU A 58 -7.69 16.46 -13.03
C GLU A 58 -8.84 17.13 -12.29
N GLY A 59 -8.77 18.47 -12.15
CA GLY A 59 -9.82 19.22 -11.48
C GLY A 59 -9.88 19.03 -9.98
N GLU A 60 -8.82 18.53 -9.37
CA GLU A 60 -8.80 18.34 -7.91
C GLU A 60 -8.89 19.67 -7.16
N SER A 61 -9.50 19.65 -5.97
CA SER A 61 -9.57 20.82 -5.12
C SER A 61 -8.23 21.14 -4.47
N LYS A 62 -8.05 22.39 -4.02
CA LYS A 62 -6.86 22.77 -3.26
C LYS A 62 -6.73 21.95 -1.98
N ALA A 63 -7.84 21.60 -1.35
CA ALA A 63 -7.84 20.81 -0.13
C ALA A 63 -7.30 19.40 -0.40
N ASP A 64 -7.71 18.76 -1.49
CA ASP A 64 -7.23 17.42 -1.86
C ASP A 64 -5.74 17.45 -2.17
N LYS A 65 -5.28 18.44 -2.91
CA LYS A 65 -3.86 18.62 -3.20
C LYS A 65 -3.05 18.83 -1.92
N ALA A 66 -3.54 19.67 -1.02
CA ALA A 66 -2.87 19.94 0.25
C ALA A 66 -2.78 18.70 1.13
N ARG A 67 -3.85 17.89 1.17
CA ARG A 67 -3.85 16.62 1.92
C ARG A 67 -2.81 15.65 1.37
N ARG A 68 -2.73 15.51 0.06
CA ARG A 68 -1.74 14.64 -0.58
C ARG A 68 -0.32 15.11 -0.29
N GLU A 69 -0.05 16.39 -0.45
CA GLU A 69 1.28 16.95 -0.18
C GLU A 69 1.66 16.84 1.30
N SER A 70 0.71 17.06 2.21
CA SER A 70 0.94 16.90 3.64
C SER A 70 1.27 15.43 3.98
N PHE A 71 0.56 14.48 3.42
CA PHE A 71 0.85 13.07 3.61
C PHE A 71 2.26 12.72 3.15
N LYS A 72 2.62 13.14 1.94
CA LYS A 72 3.95 12.88 1.38
C LYS A 72 5.05 13.51 2.20
N ALA A 73 4.86 14.74 2.67
CA ALA A 73 5.84 15.44 3.49
C ALA A 73 6.06 14.75 4.84
N ARG A 74 4.97 14.35 5.52
CA ARG A 74 5.07 13.66 6.82
C ARG A 74 5.70 12.28 6.72
N HIS A 75 5.53 11.60 5.60
CA HIS A 75 6.00 10.23 5.43
C HIS A 75 7.17 10.10 4.46
N ALA A 76 7.79 11.23 4.07
CA ALA A 76 8.84 11.25 3.06
C ALA A 76 9.99 10.27 3.36
N SER A 77 10.47 10.24 4.60
CA SER A 77 11.57 9.33 4.97
C SER A 77 11.15 7.86 4.88
N ASN A 78 9.92 7.54 5.24
CA ASN A 78 9.41 6.18 5.15
C ASN A 78 9.12 5.78 3.70
N ILE A 79 8.60 6.69 2.91
CA ILE A 79 8.37 6.45 1.47
C ILE A 79 9.69 6.17 0.76
N ALA A 80 10.75 6.88 1.12
CA ALA A 80 12.08 6.69 0.54
C ALA A 80 12.69 5.32 0.85
N LYS A 81 12.20 4.61 1.86
CA LYS A 81 12.64 3.24 2.16
C LYS A 81 12.18 2.24 1.09
N GLY A 82 11.22 2.59 0.25
CA GLY A 82 10.77 1.77 -0.85
C GLY A 82 9.79 0.67 -0.46
N LYS A 83 9.77 -0.41 -1.23
CA LYS A 83 8.77 -1.48 -1.14
C LYS A 83 8.61 -2.14 0.22
N MET A 84 9.58 -2.01 1.10
CA MET A 84 9.53 -2.62 2.43
C MET A 84 8.87 -1.70 3.47
N SER A 85 8.34 -0.56 3.05
CA SER A 85 7.66 0.41 3.91
C SER A 85 6.18 0.50 3.61
N ALA A 86 5.34 0.47 4.66
CA ALA A 86 3.90 0.67 4.51
C ALA A 86 3.57 2.04 3.92
N ALA A 87 4.34 3.08 4.27
CA ALA A 87 4.13 4.42 3.74
C ALA A 87 4.34 4.48 2.23
N TYR A 88 5.31 3.74 1.70
CA TYR A 88 5.52 3.64 0.25
C TYR A 88 4.27 3.13 -0.46
N TRP A 89 3.69 2.05 0.05
CA TRP A 89 2.51 1.46 -0.57
C TRP A 89 1.27 2.34 -0.41
N ALA A 90 1.11 2.98 0.74
CA ALA A 90 0.02 3.92 0.95
C ALA A 90 0.10 5.09 -0.02
N ASP A 91 1.30 5.66 -0.21
CA ASP A 91 1.54 6.73 -1.17
C ASP A 91 1.20 6.29 -2.60
N LYS A 92 1.66 5.11 -2.99
CA LYS A 92 1.48 4.61 -4.35
C LYS A 92 0.02 4.26 -4.67
N VAL A 93 -0.71 3.70 -3.71
CA VAL A 93 -2.06 3.17 -3.93
C VAL A 93 -3.16 4.19 -3.60
N LYS A 94 -3.00 4.97 -2.53
CA LYS A 94 -4.04 5.84 -2.01
C LYS A 94 -3.79 7.33 -2.27
N TRP A 95 -2.55 7.72 -2.43
CA TRP A 95 -2.14 9.10 -2.54
C TRP A 95 -1.36 9.33 -3.82
#